data_cfcd17a0f0a4a5cb6143d1600b74b9ba
#
_entry.id   cfcd17a0f0a4a5cb6143d1600b74b9ba
#
_cell.length_a   1.000
_cell.length_b   1.000
_cell.length_c   1.000
_cell.angle_alpha   90.00
_cell.angle_beta   90.00
_cell.angle_gamma   90.00
#
_symmetry.space_group_name_H-M   'P 1'
#
loop_
_entity.id
_entity.type
_entity.pdbx_description
1 polymer ?
#
loop_
_entity_poly.entity_id
_entity_poly.type
_entity_poly.pdbx_seq_one_letter_code
_entity_poly.pdbx_strand_id
1 'polypeptide(L)' 'KQDLFTSGAEDEIFKVSAGIPRMINRICEKTLMYAYQQQKRLIDEHMVRFVADHEMVGEIE' A
#
# COMPACT_ATOMS: atom_id res chain seq x y z
N LYS A 1 9.20 4.49 16.20
CA LYS A 1 8.79 4.17 15.54
C LYS A 1 9.28 4.30 14.32
N GLN A 2 9.40 3.83 13.50
CA GLN A 2 9.83 4.04 12.43
C GLN A 2 8.88 4.07 11.45
N ASP A 3 8.94 4.89 10.52
CA ASP A 3 8.00 5.01 9.52
C ASP A 3 8.40 4.15 8.37
N LEU A 4 7.65 3.12 8.14
CA LEU A 4 7.91 2.26 7.01
C LEU A 4 7.38 2.87 5.72
N PHE A 5 6.40 3.77 5.83
CA PHE A 5 5.79 4.36 4.67
C PHE A 5 6.26 5.80 4.48
N THR A 6 6.62 6.16 3.26
CA THR A 6 6.94 7.54 2.96
C THR A 6 5.65 8.34 2.90
N SER A 7 5.76 9.68 2.91
CA SER A 7 4.55 10.49 2.82
C SER A 7 3.88 10.30 1.46
N GLY A 8 4.66 10.07 0.42
CA GLY A 8 4.08 9.76 -0.88
C GLY A 8 3.30 8.47 -0.87
N ALA A 9 3.80 7.47 -0.13
CA ALA A 9 3.12 6.20 -0.02
C ALA A 9 1.80 6.38 0.72
N GLU A 10 1.81 7.16 1.78
CA GLU A 10 0.60 7.39 2.55
C GLU A 10 -0.46 8.10 1.70
N ASP A 11 -0.03 9.08 0.92
CA ASP A 11 -0.94 9.80 0.04
C ASP A 11 -1.53 8.85 -0.99
N GLU A 12 -0.71 7.99 -1.54
CA GLU A 12 -1.16 7.06 -2.55
C GLU A 12 -2.16 6.07 -1.97
N ILE A 13 -1.91 5.60 -0.77
CA ILE A 13 -2.83 4.68 -0.11
C ILE A 13 -4.18 5.34 0.06
N PHE A 14 -4.17 6.57 0.51
CA PHE A 14 -5.40 7.29 0.73
C PHE A 14 -6.15 7.50 -0.58
N LYS A 15 -5.40 7.78 -1.63
CA LYS A 15 -5.98 8.03 -2.94
C LYS A 15 -6.63 6.77 -3.52
N VAL A 16 -5.92 5.65 -3.51
CA VAL A 16 -6.45 4.43 -4.10
C VAL A 16 -7.54 3.81 -3.26
N SER A 17 -7.56 4.10 -1.97
CA SER A 17 -8.59 3.56 -1.08
C SER A 17 -9.80 4.47 -1.00
N ALA A 18 -9.70 5.66 -1.54
CA ALA A 18 -10.73 6.67 -1.46
C ALA A 18 -11.10 6.98 -0.01
N GLY A 19 -10.14 6.82 0.90
CA GLY A 19 -10.35 7.13 2.30
C GLY A 19 -11.16 6.09 3.06
N ILE A 20 -11.48 4.97 2.46
CA ILE A 20 -12.26 3.94 3.11
C ILE A 20 -11.36 3.14 4.05
N PRO A 21 -11.63 3.15 5.37
CA PRO A 21 -10.71 2.53 6.34
C PRO A 21 -10.43 1.05 6.05
N ARG A 22 -11.43 0.31 5.64
CA ARG A 22 -11.22 -1.10 5.36
C ARG A 22 -10.25 -1.30 4.20
N MET A 23 -10.37 -0.45 3.18
CA MET A 23 -9.48 -0.54 2.04
C MET A 23 -8.07 -0.09 2.41
N ILE A 24 -7.98 0.92 3.26
CA ILE A 24 -6.67 1.38 3.71
C ILE A 24 -5.94 0.25 4.41
N ASN A 25 -6.63 -0.47 5.29
CA ASN A 25 -6.01 -1.59 6.00
C ASN A 25 -5.55 -2.67 5.04
N ARG A 26 -6.39 -2.99 4.07
CA ARG A 26 -6.03 -4.02 3.12
C ARG A 26 -4.82 -3.65 2.30
N ILE A 27 -4.79 -2.43 1.81
CA ILE A 27 -3.68 -1.97 0.99
C ILE A 27 -2.40 -1.97 1.82
N CYS A 28 -2.48 -1.50 3.06
CA CYS A 28 -1.30 -1.48 3.92
C CYS A 28 -0.78 -2.89 4.15
N GLU A 29 -1.67 -3.82 4.46
CA GLU A 29 -1.28 -5.19 4.69
C GLU A 29 -0.58 -5.79 3.49
N LYS A 30 -1.18 -5.65 2.33
CA LYS A 30 -0.63 -6.25 1.13
C LYS A 30 0.67 -5.58 0.72
N THR A 31 0.77 -4.29 0.92
CA THR A 31 1.99 -3.58 0.58
C THR A 31 3.12 -3.99 1.52
N LEU A 32 2.80 -4.20 2.79
CA LEU A 32 3.81 -4.67 3.74
C LEU A 32 4.31 -6.05 3.37
N MET A 33 3.41 -6.93 2.96
CA MET A 33 3.81 -8.26 2.54
C MET A 33 4.69 -8.20 1.31
N TYR A 34 4.32 -7.34 0.38
CA TYR A 34 5.10 -7.18 -0.84
C TYR A 34 6.50 -6.66 -0.50
N ALA A 35 6.57 -5.66 0.37
CA ALA A 35 7.86 -5.10 0.76
C ALA A 35 8.71 -6.16 1.45
N TYR A 36 8.09 -6.96 2.29
CA TYR A 36 8.81 -8.00 2.99
C TYR A 36 9.40 -9.00 2.01
N GLN A 37 8.63 -9.40 1.02
CA GLN A 37 9.09 -10.34 0.02
C GLN A 37 10.22 -9.76 -0.81
N GLN A 38 10.18 -8.46 -1.06
CA GLN A 38 11.22 -7.79 -1.82
C GLN A 38 12.39 -7.37 -0.93
N GLN A 39 12.29 -7.64 0.36
CA GLN A 39 13.34 -7.30 1.32
C GLN A 39 13.59 -5.79 1.35
N LYS A 40 12.53 -5.03 1.25
CA LYS A 40 12.63 -3.59 1.31
C LYS A 40 12.14 -3.09 2.65
N ARG A 41 12.81 -2.08 3.18
CA ARG A 41 12.45 -1.54 4.47
C ARG A 41 11.56 -0.34 4.37
N LEU A 42 11.63 0.37 3.26
CA LEU A 42 10.86 1.58 3.08
C LEU A 42 9.89 1.40 1.94
N ILE A 43 8.66 1.81 2.15
CA ILE A 43 7.59 1.66 1.17
C ILE A 43 7.29 3.03 0.59
N ASP A 44 7.42 3.14 -0.73
CA ASP A 44 7.14 4.39 -1.40
C ASP A 44 5.86 4.29 -2.23
N GLU A 45 5.52 5.37 -2.90
CA GLU A 45 4.26 5.43 -3.64
C GLU A 45 4.23 4.44 -4.80
N HIS A 46 5.40 4.16 -5.37
CA HIS A 46 5.44 3.22 -6.50
C HIS A 46 5.04 1.82 -6.05
N MET A 47 5.48 1.43 -4.87
CA MET A 47 5.13 0.11 -4.36
C MET A 47 3.65 0.03 -4.06
N VAL A 48 3.09 1.09 -3.49
CA VAL A 48 1.68 1.11 -3.19
C VAL A 48 0.87 0.99 -4.48
N ARG A 49 1.26 1.73 -5.50
CA ARG A 49 0.55 1.69 -6.77
C ARG A 49 0.64 0.32 -7.42
N PHE A 50 1.82 -0.28 -7.36
CA PHE A 50 2.00 -1.61 -7.92
C PHE A 50 1.08 -2.62 -7.22
N VAL A 51 1.04 -2.56 -5.90
CA VAL A 51 0.21 -3.48 -5.14
C VAL A 51 -1.27 -3.25 -5.44
N ALA A 52 -1.67 -1.99 -5.51
CA ALA A 52 -3.06 -1.66 -5.79
C ALA A 52 -3.47 -2.18 -7.16
N ASP A 53 -2.58 -2.05 -8.13
CA ASP A 53 -2.90 -2.49 -9.49
C ASP A 53 -2.93 -4.00 -9.64
N HIS A 54 -2.06 -4.70 -8.93
CA HIS A 54 -1.89 -6.13 -9.14
C HIS A 54 -2.50 -7.01 -8.08
N GLU A 55 -2.53 -6.52 -6.84
CA GLU A 55 -3.01 -7.35 -5.74
C GLU A 55 -4.44 -7.04 -5.33
N MET A 56 -4.88 -5.82 -5.57
CA MET A 56 -6.16 -5.38 -5.09
C MET A 56 -7.25 -5.35 -6.14
N VAL A 57 -6.88 -5.64 -7.36
CA VAL A 57 -7.82 -5.50 -8.47
C VAL A 57 -9.10 -6.31 -8.27
N GLY A 58 -8.97 -7.53 -7.82
CA GLY A 58 -10.14 -8.36 -7.61
C GLY A 58 -10.93 -7.99 -6.38
N GLU A 59 -10.32 -7.28 -5.46
CA GLU A 59 -10.98 -6.93 -4.22
C GLU A 59 -11.73 -5.62 -4.31
N ILE A 60 -11.35 -4.80 -5.24
CA ILE A 60 -12.02 -3.54 -5.40
C ILE A 60 -13.38 -3.71 -6.01
N GLU A 61 -13.55 -4.73 -6.78
CA GLU A 61 -14.86 -5.01 -7.30
C GLU A 61 -15.76 -5.50 -6.28
#